data_5af50d3669d26c03061efa0466ddef2c
#
_entry.id   5af50d3669d26c03061efa0466ddef2c
#
_cell.length_a   1.000
_cell.length_b   1.000
_cell.length_c   1.000
_cell.angle_alpha   90.00
_cell.angle_beta   90.00
_cell.angle_gamma   90.00
#
_symmetry.space_group_name_H-M   'P 1'
#
loop_
_entity.id
_entity.type
_entity.pdbx_description
1 polymer ?
#
loop_
_entity_poly.entity_id
_entity_poly.type
_entity_poly.pdbx_seq_one_letter_code
_entity_poly.pdbx_strand_id
1 'polypeptide(L)'
;MTQDSRGSKRGATSSSAAASADRTLKRPRGRNKDHSADCDDAECTGCASGAVVLDSEVLALDARELVAMAWQEHEDGADRAVVAKLYETALDKFGDEVSFAHADALLRFADIVGYADFASEALRTAEKAEKAAEADSADAARLMLVQGRARVLLVCLNPANWRDPQDDDGGDDGGESAAALAPTDRDMLIRGLDQISDALHRLHQSDSHGNAVGSGATETRDTLLTLLAQDETRSLVGHLRIAILDRALDLASVAAGWRREADAVSDDNKRKPNNTMLLLASRVAVAWALAATASSDSPADGETVKTRAGPATKYLETCESDATACKLNAQLLVVLSSVLDDEDEAIAAYDGAIDALQRAHKLDPADNDVVCQLEDLGADL
;
A
#
# COMPACT_ATOMS: atom_id res chain seq x y z
N MET A 1 -56.10 -21.27 54.27
CA MET A 1 -57.02 -20.20 53.82
C MET A 1 -56.52 -19.69 52.51
N THR A 2 -57.15 -20.22 51.53
CA THR A 2 -57.86 -19.60 50.40
C THR A 2 -56.93 -18.95 49.37
N GLN A 3 -56.82 -19.66 48.30
CA GLN A 3 -57.54 -19.62 47.01
C GLN A 3 -56.80 -18.72 46.00
N ASP A 4 -56.38 -19.31 44.94
CA ASP A 4 -56.96 -19.51 43.59
C ASP A 4 -56.82 -18.28 42.69
N SER A 5 -56.24 -18.41 41.58
CA SER A 5 -56.82 -18.63 40.24
C SER A 5 -55.77 -18.33 39.15
N ARG A 6 -55.46 -19.30 38.37
CA ARG A 6 -55.81 -19.49 36.94
C ARG A 6 -55.71 -18.30 36.01
N GLY A 7 -54.84 -18.42 35.06
CA GLY A 7 -54.81 -17.61 33.84
C GLY A 7 -53.92 -18.18 32.76
N SER A 8 -54.34 -19.30 32.15
CA SER A 8 -53.83 -19.86 30.89
C SER A 8 -54.18 -18.95 29.73
N LYS A 9 -53.20 -18.56 28.89
CA LYS A 9 -53.40 -18.20 27.49
C LYS A 9 -52.14 -18.53 26.68
N ARG A 10 -52.20 -19.64 26.05
CA ARG A 10 -51.99 -19.94 24.60
C ARG A 10 -51.28 -18.88 23.78
N GLY A 11 -50.14 -19.23 23.19
CA GLY A 11 -49.99 -19.47 21.78
C GLY A 11 -49.82 -18.23 20.93
N ALA A 12 -48.61 -17.99 20.50
CA ALA A 12 -48.35 -17.49 19.16
C ALA A 12 -46.91 -17.91 18.77
N THR A 13 -46.81 -18.97 18.03
CA THR A 13 -45.66 -19.28 17.21
C THR A 13 -45.59 -18.24 16.11
N SER A 14 -44.79 -17.22 16.28
CA SER A 14 -44.38 -16.38 15.17
C SER A 14 -43.08 -16.96 14.58
N SER A 15 -43.27 -17.74 13.53
CA SER A 15 -42.22 -18.01 12.56
C SER A 15 -41.81 -16.68 11.91
N SER A 16 -40.75 -16.05 12.41
CA SER A 16 -40.08 -14.99 11.69
C SER A 16 -39.29 -15.65 10.56
N ALA A 17 -39.88 -15.67 9.37
CA ALA A 17 -39.18 -15.85 8.14
C ALA A 17 -38.06 -14.79 8.09
N ALA A 18 -36.83 -15.27 8.16
CA ALA A 18 -35.65 -14.43 7.87
C ALA A 18 -35.81 -13.96 6.42
N ALA A 19 -36.19 -12.70 6.27
CA ALA A 19 -36.08 -12.01 5.01
C ALA A 19 -34.58 -11.93 4.70
N SER A 20 -34.12 -12.80 3.83
CA SER A 20 -32.86 -12.66 3.13
C SER A 20 -32.92 -11.31 2.42
N ALA A 21 -32.32 -10.30 3.04
CA ALA A 21 -32.14 -9.02 2.41
C ALA A 21 -31.16 -9.25 1.25
N ASP A 22 -31.70 -9.30 0.05
CA ASP A 22 -30.98 -9.21 -1.20
C ASP A 22 -30.18 -7.89 -1.18
N ARG A 23 -28.96 -7.95 -0.61
CA ARG A 23 -27.97 -6.89 -0.65
C ARG A 23 -27.24 -6.99 -1.98
N THR A 24 -27.93 -6.77 -3.07
CA THR A 24 -27.27 -6.34 -4.28
C THR A 24 -26.59 -5.01 -3.97
N LEU A 25 -25.27 -5.07 -3.75
CA LEU A 25 -24.41 -3.90 -3.66
C LEU A 25 -24.66 -3.05 -4.91
N LYS A 26 -25.46 -2.00 -4.77
CA LYS A 26 -25.71 -1.04 -5.85
C LYS A 26 -24.35 -0.37 -6.11
N ARG A 27 -23.73 -0.76 -7.22
CA ARG A 27 -22.60 -0.03 -7.80
C ARG A 27 -22.89 1.46 -7.73
N PRO A 28 -22.02 2.29 -7.12
CA PRO A 28 -22.11 3.73 -7.32
C PRO A 28 -21.91 3.96 -8.83
N ARG A 29 -22.96 4.40 -9.50
CA ARG A 29 -22.89 4.84 -10.89
C ARG A 29 -22.01 6.07 -10.91
N GLY A 30 -20.74 5.90 -11.26
CA GLY A 30 -19.89 7.00 -11.69
C GLY A 30 -20.65 7.75 -12.78
N ARG A 31 -20.85 9.04 -12.56
CA ARG A 31 -21.47 9.93 -13.52
C ARG A 31 -20.52 10.16 -14.71
N ASN A 32 -20.28 9.17 -15.55
CA ASN A 32 -19.89 9.42 -16.93
C ASN A 32 -21.18 9.67 -17.72
N LYS A 33 -21.44 10.95 -18.00
CA LYS A 33 -22.70 11.41 -18.60
C LYS A 33 -22.86 11.09 -20.08
N ASP A 34 -21.88 10.48 -20.73
CA ASP A 34 -21.81 10.42 -22.20
C ASP A 34 -21.76 9.02 -22.82
N HIS A 35 -22.00 7.96 -22.05
CA HIS A 35 -22.05 6.61 -22.61
C HIS A 35 -23.49 6.12 -22.69
N SER A 36 -24.01 6.03 -23.95
CA SER A 36 -25.28 5.39 -24.24
C SER A 36 -25.12 3.85 -24.24
N ALA A 37 -26.23 3.13 -24.05
CA ALA A 37 -26.24 1.68 -24.10
C ALA A 37 -25.85 1.11 -25.49
N ASP A 38 -25.71 1.97 -26.50
CA ASP A 38 -25.42 1.65 -27.89
C ASP A 38 -24.05 2.19 -28.33
N CYS A 39 -23.05 2.23 -27.44
CA CYS A 39 -21.70 2.65 -27.80
C CYS A 39 -21.02 1.57 -28.64
N ASP A 40 -20.97 1.78 -29.97
CA ASP A 40 -20.26 0.91 -30.93
C ASP A 40 -18.76 1.21 -31.06
N ASP A 41 -18.21 2.06 -30.20
CA ASP A 41 -16.81 2.44 -30.26
C ASP A 41 -15.93 1.33 -29.65
N ALA A 42 -15.19 0.63 -30.52
CA ALA A 42 -14.29 -0.46 -30.15
C ALA A 42 -13.10 -0.02 -29.26
N GLU A 43 -12.80 1.29 -29.20
CA GLU A 43 -11.75 1.88 -28.38
C GLU A 43 -12.30 2.54 -27.09
N CYS A 44 -13.61 2.46 -26.86
CA CYS A 44 -14.22 3.03 -25.67
C CYS A 44 -13.84 2.23 -24.42
N THR A 45 -12.92 2.75 -23.64
CA THR A 45 -12.49 2.14 -22.38
C THR A 45 -13.61 2.01 -21.33
N GLY A 46 -14.75 2.71 -21.51
CA GLY A 46 -15.91 2.62 -20.62
C GLY A 46 -16.92 1.53 -21.03
N CYS A 47 -16.95 1.13 -22.31
CA CYS A 47 -17.84 0.11 -22.85
C CYS A 47 -17.14 -1.22 -23.14
N ALA A 48 -15.82 -1.22 -23.27
CA ALA A 48 -14.99 -2.42 -23.48
C ALA A 48 -14.83 -3.30 -22.23
N SER A 49 -15.70 -3.15 -21.23
CA SER A 49 -15.83 -4.17 -20.20
C SER A 49 -16.54 -5.39 -20.78
N GLY A 50 -15.90 -6.08 -21.71
CA GLY A 50 -16.25 -7.45 -22.02
C GLY A 50 -16.32 -8.17 -20.66
N ALA A 51 -17.48 -8.74 -20.34
CA ALA A 51 -17.67 -9.43 -19.08
C ALA A 51 -16.54 -10.46 -18.96
N VAL A 52 -15.61 -10.26 -18.01
CA VAL A 52 -14.57 -11.25 -17.73
C VAL A 52 -15.30 -12.52 -17.29
N VAL A 53 -15.20 -13.56 -18.10
CA VAL A 53 -15.77 -14.88 -17.81
C VAL A 53 -14.65 -15.74 -17.28
N LEU A 54 -14.79 -16.17 -16.03
CA LEU A 54 -13.85 -17.11 -15.43
C LEU A 54 -14.20 -18.55 -15.89
N ASP A 55 -13.18 -19.34 -16.15
CA ASP A 55 -13.33 -20.73 -16.51
C ASP A 55 -13.98 -21.54 -15.38
N SER A 56 -14.65 -22.63 -15.73
CA SER A 56 -15.33 -23.50 -14.75
C SER A 56 -14.35 -24.11 -13.71
N GLU A 57 -13.10 -24.32 -14.09
CA GLU A 57 -12.06 -24.82 -13.19
C GLU A 57 -11.72 -23.75 -12.14
N VAL A 58 -11.58 -22.48 -12.54
CA VAL A 58 -11.35 -21.34 -11.64
C VAL A 58 -12.55 -21.13 -10.72
N LEU A 59 -13.77 -21.25 -11.24
CA LEU A 59 -14.99 -21.15 -10.44
C LEU A 59 -15.14 -22.29 -9.42
N ALA A 60 -14.45 -23.42 -9.60
CA ALA A 60 -14.45 -24.53 -8.65
C ALA A 60 -13.50 -24.32 -7.43
N LEU A 61 -12.54 -23.39 -7.54
CA LEU A 61 -11.61 -23.04 -6.46
C LEU A 61 -12.37 -22.51 -5.23
N ASP A 62 -11.79 -22.72 -4.02
CA ASP A 62 -12.35 -22.09 -2.82
C ASP A 62 -12.03 -20.58 -2.75
N ALA A 63 -12.60 -19.88 -1.76
CA ALA A 63 -12.42 -18.43 -1.61
C ALA A 63 -10.96 -18.03 -1.42
N ARG A 64 -10.17 -18.82 -0.67
CA ARG A 64 -8.76 -18.51 -0.37
C ARG A 64 -7.86 -18.77 -1.55
N GLU A 65 -8.14 -19.84 -2.31
CA GLU A 65 -7.44 -20.15 -3.55
C GLU A 65 -7.66 -19.06 -4.60
N LEU A 66 -8.89 -18.54 -4.71
CA LEU A 66 -9.20 -17.43 -5.60
C LEU A 66 -8.48 -16.13 -5.19
N VAL A 67 -8.38 -15.83 -3.88
CA VAL A 67 -7.60 -14.69 -3.39
C VAL A 67 -6.12 -14.83 -3.71
N ALA A 68 -5.56 -16.04 -3.52
CA ALA A 68 -4.16 -16.31 -3.85
C ALA A 68 -3.89 -16.15 -5.35
N MET A 69 -4.80 -16.66 -6.21
CA MET A 69 -4.72 -16.49 -7.66
C MET A 69 -4.85 -15.01 -8.06
N ALA A 70 -5.82 -14.28 -7.50
CA ALA A 70 -5.99 -12.85 -7.78
C ALA A 70 -4.75 -12.03 -7.43
N TRP A 71 -4.10 -12.38 -6.32
CA TRP A 71 -2.86 -11.72 -5.91
C TRP A 71 -1.70 -12.04 -6.85
N GLN A 72 -1.56 -13.31 -7.26
CA GLN A 72 -0.54 -13.72 -8.23
C GLN A 72 -0.73 -13.00 -9.57
N GLU A 73 -1.95 -12.97 -10.11
CA GLU A 73 -2.28 -12.27 -11.35
C GLU A 73 -1.98 -10.76 -11.25
N HIS A 74 -2.23 -10.17 -10.08
CA HIS A 74 -1.90 -8.76 -9.82
C HIS A 74 -0.39 -8.52 -9.84
N GLU A 75 0.41 -9.37 -9.18
CA GLU A 75 1.89 -9.28 -9.18
C GLU A 75 2.47 -9.50 -10.58
N ASP A 76 1.84 -10.36 -11.39
CA ASP A 76 2.25 -10.65 -12.76
C ASP A 76 1.79 -9.56 -13.77
N GLY A 77 1.09 -8.52 -13.30
CA GLY A 77 0.65 -7.39 -14.13
C GLY A 77 -0.55 -7.69 -15.02
N ALA A 78 -1.38 -8.67 -14.64
CA ALA A 78 -2.60 -9.00 -15.36
C ALA A 78 -3.59 -7.82 -15.37
N ASP A 79 -4.54 -7.88 -16.33
CA ASP A 79 -5.59 -6.88 -16.46
C ASP A 79 -6.35 -6.72 -15.13
N ARG A 80 -6.44 -5.48 -14.66
CA ARG A 80 -7.16 -5.10 -13.45
C ARG A 80 -8.59 -5.64 -13.38
N ALA A 81 -9.27 -5.77 -14.54
CA ALA A 81 -10.61 -6.32 -14.61
C ALA A 81 -10.65 -7.82 -14.27
N VAL A 82 -9.62 -8.58 -14.69
CA VAL A 82 -9.47 -10.01 -14.36
C VAL A 82 -9.23 -10.17 -12.87
N VAL A 83 -8.29 -9.42 -12.31
CA VAL A 83 -7.94 -9.43 -10.88
C VAL A 83 -9.17 -9.05 -10.03
N ALA A 84 -9.87 -7.99 -10.41
CA ALA A 84 -11.08 -7.56 -9.71
C ALA A 84 -12.17 -8.65 -9.75
N LYS A 85 -12.34 -9.35 -10.89
CA LYS A 85 -13.31 -10.42 -11.01
C LYS A 85 -13.01 -11.63 -10.15
N LEU A 86 -11.73 -12.00 -10.00
CA LEU A 86 -11.29 -13.05 -9.10
C LEU A 86 -11.61 -12.70 -7.62
N TYR A 87 -11.32 -11.45 -7.20
CA TYR A 87 -11.68 -10.99 -5.85
C TYR A 87 -13.19 -10.96 -5.63
N GLU A 88 -13.99 -10.43 -6.58
CA GLU A 88 -15.45 -10.45 -6.48
C GLU A 88 -15.96 -11.89 -6.24
N THR A 89 -15.46 -12.85 -7.04
CA THR A 89 -15.86 -14.26 -6.91
C THR A 89 -15.43 -14.87 -5.57
N ALA A 90 -14.25 -14.51 -5.07
CA ALA A 90 -13.77 -14.93 -3.75
C ALA A 90 -14.65 -14.38 -2.63
N LEU A 91 -14.99 -13.08 -2.70
CA LEU A 91 -15.84 -12.42 -1.70
C LEU A 91 -17.26 -12.99 -1.66
N ASP A 92 -17.84 -13.33 -2.82
CA ASP A 92 -19.11 -14.03 -2.90
C ASP A 92 -19.07 -15.40 -2.19
N LYS A 93 -17.92 -16.11 -2.27
CA LYS A 93 -17.74 -17.40 -1.61
C LYS A 93 -17.47 -17.29 -0.11
N PHE A 94 -16.83 -16.21 0.36
CA PHE A 94 -16.69 -15.94 1.79
C PHE A 94 -18.05 -15.64 2.44
N GLY A 95 -18.96 -14.98 1.73
CA GLY A 95 -20.27 -14.61 2.25
C GLY A 95 -20.17 -13.81 3.56
N ASP A 96 -20.78 -14.34 4.64
CA ASP A 96 -20.80 -13.71 5.97
C ASP A 96 -19.66 -14.21 6.89
N GLU A 97 -18.63 -14.87 6.37
CA GLU A 97 -17.50 -15.35 7.16
C GLU A 97 -16.77 -14.19 7.84
N VAL A 98 -16.50 -14.31 9.14
CA VAL A 98 -15.74 -13.33 9.93
C VAL A 98 -14.36 -13.92 10.20
N SER A 99 -13.41 -13.67 9.29
CA SER A 99 -12.06 -14.21 9.36
C SER A 99 -11.02 -13.20 8.86
N PHE A 100 -9.76 -13.44 9.18
CA PHE A 100 -8.63 -12.69 8.61
C PHE A 100 -8.64 -12.76 7.08
N ALA A 101 -8.82 -13.95 6.50
CA ALA A 101 -8.76 -14.14 5.05
C ALA A 101 -9.83 -13.32 4.31
N HIS A 102 -11.05 -13.24 4.87
CA HIS A 102 -12.11 -12.40 4.31
C HIS A 102 -11.79 -10.91 4.44
N ALA A 103 -11.30 -10.47 5.62
CA ALA A 103 -10.94 -9.08 5.84
C ALA A 103 -9.78 -8.61 4.92
N ASP A 104 -8.75 -9.45 4.74
CA ASP A 104 -7.63 -9.16 3.83
C ASP A 104 -8.07 -9.14 2.36
N ALA A 105 -8.95 -10.05 1.94
CA ALA A 105 -9.52 -10.05 0.60
C ALA A 105 -10.32 -8.77 0.30
N LEU A 106 -11.17 -8.32 1.23
CA LEU A 106 -11.90 -7.06 1.13
C LEU A 106 -10.96 -5.86 1.00
N LEU A 107 -9.89 -5.84 1.80
CA LEU A 107 -8.91 -4.75 1.78
C LEU A 107 -8.16 -4.68 0.45
N ARG A 108 -7.66 -5.81 -0.05
CA ARG A 108 -6.97 -5.90 -1.35
C ARG A 108 -7.90 -5.53 -2.50
N PHE A 109 -9.14 -5.99 -2.44
CA PHE A 109 -10.15 -5.61 -3.43
C PHE A 109 -10.44 -4.10 -3.40
N ALA A 110 -10.57 -3.50 -2.20
CA ALA A 110 -10.76 -2.06 -2.04
C ALA A 110 -9.63 -1.26 -2.68
N ASP A 111 -8.39 -1.71 -2.52
CA ASP A 111 -7.21 -1.08 -3.11
C ASP A 111 -7.23 -1.14 -4.64
N ILE A 112 -7.59 -2.30 -5.21
CA ILE A 112 -7.66 -2.50 -6.65
C ILE A 112 -8.79 -1.67 -7.26
N VAL A 113 -10.01 -1.71 -6.69
CA VAL A 113 -11.17 -1.02 -7.28
C VAL A 113 -11.26 0.46 -6.90
N GLY A 114 -10.59 0.88 -5.82
CA GLY A 114 -10.60 2.26 -5.33
C GLY A 114 -11.90 2.64 -4.61
N TYR A 115 -12.62 1.69 -4.00
CA TYR A 115 -13.89 1.96 -3.33
C TYR A 115 -13.77 1.88 -1.80
N ALA A 116 -14.01 3.00 -1.12
CA ALA A 116 -13.91 3.13 0.34
C ALA A 116 -14.88 2.20 1.12
N ASP A 117 -16.01 1.81 0.51
CA ASP A 117 -16.97 0.92 1.15
C ASP A 117 -16.37 -0.46 1.47
N PHE A 118 -15.54 -1.01 0.57
CA PHE A 118 -14.85 -2.28 0.81
C PHE A 118 -13.75 -2.14 1.87
N ALA A 119 -13.03 -1.04 1.90
CA ALA A 119 -12.05 -0.76 2.96
C ALA A 119 -12.73 -0.63 4.33
N SER A 120 -13.91 0.01 4.39
CA SER A 120 -14.73 0.12 5.60
C SER A 120 -15.26 -1.24 6.05
N GLU A 121 -15.64 -2.11 5.11
CA GLU A 121 -16.10 -3.48 5.44
C GLU A 121 -14.94 -4.34 5.90
N ALA A 122 -13.75 -4.23 5.27
CA ALA A 122 -12.53 -4.89 5.71
C ALA A 122 -12.20 -4.54 7.17
N LEU A 123 -12.25 -3.24 7.51
CA LEU A 123 -12.02 -2.76 8.86
C LEU A 123 -13.01 -3.37 9.86
N ARG A 124 -14.32 -3.33 9.53
CA ARG A 124 -15.37 -3.90 10.39
C ARG A 124 -15.24 -5.41 10.56
N THR A 125 -14.90 -6.13 9.50
CA THR A 125 -14.69 -7.59 9.53
C THR A 125 -13.48 -7.95 10.38
N ALA A 126 -12.36 -7.22 10.22
CA ALA A 126 -11.16 -7.41 11.01
C ALA A 126 -11.40 -7.11 12.51
N GLU A 127 -12.11 -6.02 12.85
CA GLU A 127 -12.46 -5.69 14.24
C GLU A 127 -13.38 -6.74 14.89
N LYS A 128 -14.27 -7.37 14.12
CA LYS A 128 -15.10 -8.47 14.61
C LYS A 128 -14.29 -9.75 14.83
N ALA A 129 -13.42 -10.08 13.87
CA ALA A 129 -12.58 -11.28 13.94
C ALA A 129 -11.57 -11.18 15.08
N GLU A 130 -10.96 -10.00 15.32
CA GLU A 130 -10.01 -9.77 16.41
C GLU A 130 -10.63 -10.05 17.80
N LYS A 131 -11.89 -9.67 18.00
CA LYS A 131 -12.61 -9.94 19.28
C LYS A 131 -12.77 -11.43 19.58
N ALA A 132 -12.70 -12.28 18.55
CA ALA A 132 -12.80 -13.73 18.67
C ALA A 132 -11.43 -14.41 18.71
N ALA A 133 -10.36 -13.71 18.34
CA ALA A 133 -9.00 -14.22 18.34
C ALA A 133 -8.36 -14.16 19.75
N GLU A 134 -7.42 -15.05 20.02
CA GLU A 134 -6.57 -14.93 21.21
C GLU A 134 -5.65 -13.72 21.08
N ALA A 135 -5.58 -12.89 22.11
CA ALA A 135 -4.94 -11.57 22.07
C ALA A 135 -3.46 -11.60 21.63
N ASP A 136 -2.73 -12.66 21.97
CA ASP A 136 -1.30 -12.79 21.65
C ASP A 136 -1.04 -13.73 20.46
N SER A 137 -2.07 -14.08 19.69
CA SER A 137 -1.92 -14.95 18.52
C SER A 137 -1.37 -14.17 17.30
N ALA A 138 -0.69 -14.88 16.41
CA ALA A 138 -0.27 -14.33 15.12
C ALA A 138 -1.48 -13.83 14.29
N ASP A 139 -2.65 -14.49 14.45
CA ASP A 139 -3.87 -14.07 13.75
C ASP A 139 -4.39 -12.74 14.29
N ALA A 140 -4.31 -12.48 15.60
CA ALA A 140 -4.64 -11.16 16.15
C ALA A 140 -3.72 -10.06 15.60
N ALA A 141 -2.42 -10.34 15.49
CA ALA A 141 -1.47 -9.40 14.89
C ALA A 141 -1.77 -9.13 13.39
N ARG A 142 -2.12 -10.17 12.64
CA ARG A 142 -2.52 -10.02 11.22
C ARG A 142 -3.82 -9.22 11.07
N LEU A 143 -4.80 -9.47 11.94
CA LEU A 143 -6.05 -8.69 11.95
C LEU A 143 -5.80 -7.22 12.29
N MET A 144 -4.89 -6.95 13.24
CA MET A 144 -4.44 -5.58 13.55
C MET A 144 -3.75 -4.94 12.34
N LEU A 145 -2.95 -5.68 11.58
CA LEU A 145 -2.31 -5.21 10.35
C LEU A 145 -3.36 -4.82 9.30
N VAL A 146 -4.37 -5.65 9.07
CA VAL A 146 -5.48 -5.35 8.15
C VAL A 146 -6.22 -4.08 8.59
N GLN A 147 -6.52 -3.93 9.88
CA GLN A 147 -7.15 -2.72 10.40
C GLN A 147 -6.32 -1.47 10.15
N GLY A 148 -5.01 -1.53 10.41
CA GLY A 148 -4.08 -0.44 10.17
C GLY A 148 -4.07 -0.02 8.70
N ARG A 149 -3.88 -0.99 7.80
CA ARG A 149 -3.87 -0.77 6.34
C ARG A 149 -5.23 -0.24 5.84
N ALA A 150 -6.35 -0.75 6.35
CA ALA A 150 -7.68 -0.27 5.98
C ALA A 150 -7.89 1.19 6.38
N ARG A 151 -7.40 1.62 7.55
CA ARG A 151 -7.46 3.03 7.97
C ARG A 151 -6.63 3.94 7.08
N VAL A 152 -5.41 3.55 6.75
CA VAL A 152 -4.57 4.29 5.81
C VAL A 152 -5.26 4.38 4.44
N LEU A 153 -5.76 3.26 3.92
CA LEU A 153 -6.44 3.22 2.63
C LEU A 153 -7.70 4.11 2.60
N LEU A 154 -8.49 4.13 3.67
CA LEU A 154 -9.66 5.02 3.76
C LEU A 154 -9.29 6.49 3.66
N VAL A 155 -8.19 6.90 4.28
CA VAL A 155 -7.67 8.28 4.15
C VAL A 155 -7.17 8.55 2.73
N CYS A 156 -6.46 7.60 2.13
CA CYS A 156 -5.99 7.72 0.74
C CYS A 156 -7.13 7.71 -0.28
N LEU A 157 -8.25 7.03 -0.02
CA LEU A 157 -9.43 6.98 -0.90
C LEU A 157 -10.33 8.21 -0.78
N ASN A 158 -10.11 9.07 0.22
CA ASN A 158 -10.87 10.31 0.35
C ASN A 158 -10.41 11.32 -0.71
N PRO A 159 -11.28 11.71 -1.67
CA PRO A 159 -10.90 12.63 -2.75
C PRO A 159 -10.42 13.99 -2.25
N ALA A 160 -10.82 14.40 -1.03
CA ALA A 160 -10.35 15.65 -0.43
C ALA A 160 -8.85 15.66 -0.11
N ASN A 161 -8.20 14.47 -0.11
CA ASN A 161 -6.78 14.30 0.15
C ASN A 161 -5.94 14.15 -1.14
N TRP A 162 -6.53 14.40 -2.32
CA TRP A 162 -5.84 14.32 -3.61
C TRP A 162 -5.46 15.73 -4.11
N ARG A 163 -4.35 15.84 -4.83
CA ARG A 163 -4.02 17.03 -5.62
C ARG A 163 -4.99 17.11 -6.79
N ASP A 164 -5.50 18.31 -7.06
CA ASP A 164 -6.13 18.57 -8.35
C ASP A 164 -5.03 18.78 -9.40
N PRO A 165 -4.96 17.93 -10.45
CA PRO A 165 -3.97 18.10 -11.51
C PRO A 165 -4.14 19.43 -12.29
N GLN A 166 -5.26 20.14 -12.10
CA GLN A 166 -5.50 21.45 -12.73
C GLN A 166 -4.94 22.62 -11.90
N ASP A 167 -4.58 22.40 -10.63
CA ASP A 167 -3.96 23.45 -9.80
C ASP A 167 -2.47 23.70 -10.14
N ASP A 168 -1.87 22.90 -11.04
CA ASP A 168 -0.50 23.09 -11.55
C ASP A 168 -0.39 24.16 -12.66
N ASP A 169 -1.51 24.76 -13.09
CA ASP A 169 -1.50 25.84 -14.07
C ASP A 169 -1.01 27.17 -13.44
N GLY A 170 0.29 27.24 -13.17
CA GLY A 170 1.13 28.45 -13.22
C GLY A 170 0.58 29.82 -12.76
N GLY A 171 -0.44 29.85 -11.94
CA GLY A 171 -0.90 31.06 -11.29
C GLY A 171 0.06 31.43 -10.18
N ASP A 172 0.87 32.46 -10.45
CA ASP A 172 1.85 33.13 -9.55
C ASP A 172 1.20 33.77 -8.30
N ASP A 173 -0.02 33.43 -8.00
CA ASP A 173 -0.74 33.84 -6.80
C ASP A 173 -0.48 32.84 -5.67
N GLY A 174 0.67 33.01 -5.01
CA GLY A 174 1.23 32.30 -3.87
C GLY A 174 0.31 31.98 -2.68
N GLY A 175 -0.76 31.30 -2.94
CA GLY A 175 -1.74 30.85 -1.98
C GLY A 175 -1.97 29.34 -2.06
N GLU A 176 -0.91 28.52 -2.03
CA GLU A 176 -1.04 27.12 -1.64
C GLU A 176 -1.56 27.06 -0.19
N SER A 177 -2.87 27.20 -0.05
CA SER A 177 -3.51 26.69 1.14
C SER A 177 -3.40 25.17 1.05
N ALA A 178 -2.26 24.63 1.50
CA ALA A 178 -2.09 23.23 1.76
C ALA A 178 -3.28 22.84 2.68
N ALA A 179 -4.33 22.29 2.08
CA ALA A 179 -5.51 21.92 2.82
C ALA A 179 -5.06 20.90 3.85
N ALA A 180 -4.89 21.35 5.09
CA ALA A 180 -4.50 20.47 6.19
C ALA A 180 -5.50 19.33 6.23
N LEU A 181 -5.02 18.08 6.37
CA LEU A 181 -5.87 16.91 6.56
C LEU A 181 -6.95 17.23 7.58
N ALA A 182 -8.19 16.85 7.28
CA ALA A 182 -9.27 16.93 8.26
C ALA A 182 -8.80 16.25 9.56
N PRO A 183 -9.08 16.81 10.75
CA PRO A 183 -8.61 16.22 12.01
C PRO A 183 -8.97 14.75 12.16
N THR A 184 -10.15 14.34 11.66
CA THR A 184 -10.60 12.94 11.63
C THR A 184 -9.71 12.05 10.76
N ASP A 185 -9.30 12.52 9.59
CA ASP A 185 -8.45 11.78 8.66
C ASP A 185 -7.02 11.68 9.20
N ARG A 186 -6.52 12.75 9.81
CA ARG A 186 -5.23 12.76 10.49
C ARG A 186 -5.18 11.75 11.63
N ASP A 187 -6.19 11.72 12.50
CA ASP A 187 -6.28 10.76 13.60
C ASP A 187 -6.41 9.33 13.09
N MET A 188 -7.16 9.12 12.00
CA MET A 188 -7.31 7.82 11.36
C MET A 188 -5.99 7.34 10.77
N LEU A 189 -5.25 8.21 10.07
CA LEU A 189 -3.94 7.93 9.50
C LEU A 189 -2.95 7.53 10.59
N ILE A 190 -2.80 8.35 11.62
CA ILE A 190 -1.86 8.09 12.72
C ILE A 190 -2.15 6.74 13.37
N ARG A 191 -3.41 6.49 13.74
CA ARG A 191 -3.82 5.19 14.31
C ARG A 191 -3.54 4.03 13.36
N GLY A 192 -3.79 4.20 12.07
CA GLY A 192 -3.52 3.18 11.05
C GLY A 192 -2.03 2.84 10.98
N LEU A 193 -1.18 3.85 10.90
CA LEU A 193 0.28 3.69 10.82
C LEU A 193 0.87 3.08 12.11
N ASP A 194 0.38 3.49 13.29
CA ASP A 194 0.79 2.92 14.57
C ASP A 194 0.38 1.46 14.69
N GLN A 195 -0.84 1.10 14.28
CA GLN A 195 -1.29 -0.29 14.26
C GLN A 195 -0.47 -1.17 13.32
N ILE A 196 -0.09 -0.66 12.15
CA ILE A 196 0.80 -1.36 11.22
C ILE A 196 2.13 -1.67 11.91
N SER A 197 2.74 -0.68 12.57
CA SER A 197 4.00 -0.87 13.30
C SER A 197 3.90 -1.92 14.40
N ASP A 198 2.87 -1.81 15.24
CA ASP A 198 2.67 -2.73 16.37
C ASP A 198 2.39 -4.16 15.88
N ALA A 199 1.59 -4.30 14.83
CA ALA A 199 1.28 -5.59 14.24
C ALA A 199 2.53 -6.28 13.67
N LEU A 200 3.33 -5.55 12.89
CA LEU A 200 4.57 -6.09 12.31
C LEU A 200 5.58 -6.45 13.40
N HIS A 201 5.70 -5.62 14.45
CA HIS A 201 6.56 -5.93 15.59
C HIS A 201 6.15 -7.25 16.27
N ARG A 202 4.85 -7.45 16.54
CA ARG A 202 4.33 -8.71 17.11
C ARG A 202 4.56 -9.92 16.20
N LEU A 203 4.38 -9.77 14.88
CA LEU A 203 4.63 -10.84 13.92
C LEU A 203 6.11 -11.24 13.90
N HIS A 204 7.03 -10.28 13.93
CA HIS A 204 8.47 -10.56 14.00
C HIS A 204 8.88 -11.24 15.33
N GLN A 205 8.27 -10.86 16.45
CA GLN A 205 8.48 -11.55 17.73
C GLN A 205 8.00 -13.00 17.69
N SER A 206 6.82 -13.23 17.09
CA SER A 206 6.26 -14.59 16.93
C SER A 206 7.15 -15.48 16.08
N ASP A 207 7.71 -14.96 14.98
CA ASP A 207 8.67 -15.70 14.14
C ASP A 207 9.94 -16.12 14.91
N SER A 208 10.38 -15.29 15.85
CA SER A 208 11.58 -15.55 16.67
C SER A 208 11.39 -16.75 17.63
N HIS A 209 10.15 -17.08 17.98
CA HIS A 209 9.81 -18.20 18.85
C HIS A 209 9.55 -19.53 18.10
N GLY A 210 9.81 -19.58 16.79
CA GLY A 210 9.87 -20.85 16.02
C GLY A 210 8.55 -21.38 15.49
N ASN A 211 7.44 -20.66 15.60
CA ASN A 211 6.12 -21.15 15.23
C ASN A 211 5.67 -20.86 13.78
N ALA A 212 6.32 -19.94 13.07
CA ALA A 212 6.03 -19.68 11.65
C ALA A 212 7.23 -19.02 10.98
N VAL A 213 8.02 -19.79 10.24
CA VAL A 213 9.22 -19.28 9.57
C VAL A 213 8.83 -18.36 8.42
N GLY A 214 9.07 -17.05 8.58
CA GLY A 214 9.04 -16.08 7.48
C GLY A 214 7.75 -15.26 7.34
N SER A 215 6.76 -15.44 8.21
CA SER A 215 5.48 -14.72 8.15
C SER A 215 5.67 -13.20 8.27
N GLY A 216 6.41 -12.74 9.28
CA GLY A 216 6.61 -11.31 9.51
C GLY A 216 7.36 -10.59 8.37
N ALA A 217 8.32 -11.27 7.73
CA ALA A 217 9.05 -10.71 6.59
C ALA A 217 8.16 -10.53 5.35
N THR A 218 7.29 -11.50 5.07
CA THR A 218 6.33 -11.43 3.96
C THR A 218 5.31 -10.33 4.20
N GLU A 219 4.72 -10.28 5.39
CA GLU A 219 3.74 -9.23 5.76
C GLU A 219 4.36 -7.82 5.71
N THR A 220 5.63 -7.68 6.12
CA THR A 220 6.35 -6.41 6.01
C THR A 220 6.54 -6.02 4.54
N ARG A 221 6.99 -6.94 3.69
CA ARG A 221 7.15 -6.71 2.26
C ARG A 221 5.84 -6.25 1.62
N ASP A 222 4.77 -7.00 1.84
CA ASP A 222 3.45 -6.70 1.26
C ASP A 222 2.90 -5.35 1.76
N THR A 223 3.15 -5.02 3.02
CA THR A 223 2.78 -3.71 3.58
C THR A 223 3.55 -2.58 2.93
N LEU A 224 4.88 -2.71 2.78
CA LEU A 224 5.70 -1.68 2.13
C LEU A 224 5.29 -1.48 0.67
N LEU A 225 5.02 -2.56 -0.07
CA LEU A 225 4.53 -2.48 -1.45
C LEU A 225 3.18 -1.76 -1.51
N THR A 226 2.27 -2.05 -0.57
CA THR A 226 0.98 -1.35 -0.51
C THR A 226 1.15 0.14 -0.23
N LEU A 227 2.00 0.52 0.72
CA LEU A 227 2.23 1.94 1.05
C LEU A 227 2.87 2.71 -0.11
N LEU A 228 3.81 2.09 -0.84
CA LEU A 228 4.38 2.66 -2.06
C LEU A 228 3.33 2.81 -3.16
N ALA A 229 2.49 1.80 -3.38
CA ALA A 229 1.44 1.85 -4.39
C ALA A 229 0.42 2.97 -4.11
N GLN A 230 0.15 3.32 -2.85
CA GLN A 230 -0.68 4.49 -2.51
C GLN A 230 -0.04 5.79 -2.98
N ASP A 231 1.29 5.91 -2.87
CA ASP A 231 2.02 7.08 -3.34
C ASP A 231 2.02 7.19 -4.88
N GLU A 232 2.30 6.07 -5.57
CA GLU A 232 2.45 6.04 -7.03
C GLU A 232 1.12 6.19 -7.79
N THR A 233 0.02 5.65 -7.25
CA THR A 233 -1.27 5.55 -7.95
C THR A 233 -2.24 6.68 -7.64
N ARG A 234 -1.97 7.46 -6.60
CA ARG A 234 -2.91 8.48 -6.10
C ARG A 234 -2.16 9.79 -5.88
N SER A 235 -2.42 10.79 -6.68
CA SER A 235 -1.87 12.15 -6.52
C SER A 235 -2.20 12.73 -5.13
N LEU A 236 -1.61 12.15 -4.07
CA LEU A 236 -1.85 12.54 -2.69
C LEU A 236 -1.26 13.91 -2.40
N VAL A 237 -1.93 14.68 -1.54
CA VAL A 237 -1.38 15.95 -1.05
C VAL A 237 -0.04 15.74 -0.34
N GLY A 238 0.88 16.67 -0.49
CA GLY A 238 2.29 16.50 -0.10
C GLY A 238 2.50 16.03 1.34
N HIS A 239 1.80 16.62 2.31
CA HIS A 239 1.94 16.25 3.72
C HIS A 239 1.42 14.83 4.06
N LEU A 240 0.37 14.34 3.36
CA LEU A 240 -0.12 12.98 3.50
C LEU A 240 0.88 11.99 2.91
N ARG A 241 1.38 12.29 1.72
CA ARG A 241 2.42 11.53 1.03
C ARG A 241 3.64 11.35 1.91
N ILE A 242 4.17 12.44 2.46
CA ILE A 242 5.33 12.42 3.35
C ILE A 242 5.06 11.59 4.60
N ALA A 243 3.91 11.73 5.25
CA ALA A 243 3.58 10.98 6.46
C ALA A 243 3.55 9.46 6.22
N ILE A 244 3.01 9.02 5.09
CA ILE A 244 2.97 7.61 4.70
C ILE A 244 4.40 7.10 4.40
N LEU A 245 5.15 7.83 3.58
CA LEU A 245 6.50 7.43 3.18
C LEU A 245 7.50 7.49 4.34
N ASP A 246 7.33 8.43 5.27
CA ASP A 246 8.14 8.54 6.47
C ASP A 246 8.02 7.27 7.35
N ARG A 247 6.79 6.80 7.56
CA ARG A 247 6.55 5.56 8.29
C ARG A 247 7.01 4.34 7.50
N ALA A 248 6.78 4.31 6.18
CA ALA A 248 7.27 3.25 5.32
C ALA A 248 8.80 3.13 5.38
N LEU A 249 9.53 4.26 5.39
CA LEU A 249 10.98 4.29 5.53
C LEU A 249 11.46 3.77 6.88
N ASP A 250 10.77 4.12 7.97
CA ASP A 250 11.08 3.58 9.29
C ASP A 250 10.93 2.05 9.33
N LEU A 251 9.81 1.52 8.82
CA LEU A 251 9.56 0.07 8.72
C LEU A 251 10.60 -0.62 7.81
N ALA A 252 10.88 -0.03 6.66
CA ALA A 252 11.85 -0.53 5.70
C ALA A 252 13.26 -0.57 6.30
N SER A 253 13.64 0.47 7.05
CA SER A 253 14.95 0.57 7.71
C SER A 253 15.15 -0.53 8.77
N VAL A 254 14.11 -0.86 9.53
CA VAL A 254 14.13 -1.98 10.48
C VAL A 254 14.24 -3.31 9.74
N ALA A 255 13.40 -3.53 8.74
CA ALA A 255 13.36 -4.78 7.97
C ALA A 255 14.66 -5.03 7.18
N ALA A 256 15.31 -3.98 6.69
CA ALA A 256 16.61 -4.02 6.03
C ALA A 256 17.80 -4.13 7.00
N GLY A 257 17.54 -4.03 8.31
CA GLY A 257 18.60 -4.03 9.34
C GLY A 257 19.45 -2.77 9.35
N TRP A 258 19.01 -1.68 8.73
CA TRP A 258 19.69 -0.38 8.73
C TRP A 258 19.54 0.34 10.07
N ARG A 259 18.38 0.21 10.69
CA ARG A 259 18.09 0.72 12.03
C ARG A 259 18.11 -0.45 13.02
N ARG A 260 18.99 -0.40 14.00
CA ARG A 260 18.91 -1.36 15.11
C ARG A 260 17.85 -0.85 16.06
N GLU A 261 16.86 -1.65 16.38
CA GLU A 261 16.02 -1.39 17.54
C GLU A 261 16.94 -1.28 18.77
N ALA A 262 16.82 -0.19 19.52
CA ALA A 262 17.71 0.14 20.64
C ALA A 262 17.74 -0.97 21.73
N ASP A 263 16.74 -1.87 21.72
CA ASP A 263 16.54 -2.94 22.68
C ASP A 263 16.90 -4.35 22.16
N ALA A 264 17.41 -4.45 20.92
CA ALA A 264 17.80 -5.75 20.36
C ALA A 264 19.09 -6.22 21.04
N VAL A 265 18.94 -6.96 22.13
CA VAL A 265 19.99 -7.74 22.78
C VAL A 265 20.70 -8.59 21.72
N SER A 266 22.02 -8.55 21.77
CA SER A 266 22.97 -9.19 20.86
C SER A 266 22.64 -10.68 20.69
N ASP A 267 21.96 -11.02 19.62
CA ASP A 267 21.78 -12.40 19.23
C ASP A 267 22.57 -12.65 17.93
N ASP A 268 23.56 -13.54 18.00
CA ASP A 268 24.47 -13.90 16.92
C ASP A 268 23.76 -14.59 15.74
N ASN A 269 22.42 -14.76 15.82
CA ASN A 269 21.58 -15.45 14.83
C ASN A 269 20.89 -14.47 13.85
N LYS A 270 21.56 -13.35 13.51
CA LYS A 270 21.00 -12.36 12.58
C LYS A 270 20.82 -12.95 11.21
N ARG A 271 19.57 -13.20 10.83
CA ARG A 271 19.21 -13.41 9.41
C ARG A 271 19.65 -12.17 8.64
N LYS A 272 20.58 -12.37 7.69
CA LYS A 272 20.91 -11.31 6.73
C LYS A 272 19.64 -11.00 5.94
N PRO A 273 19.22 -9.73 5.82
CA PRO A 273 18.10 -9.38 4.96
C PRO A 273 18.43 -9.86 3.54
N ASN A 274 17.41 -10.34 2.82
CA ASN A 274 17.62 -10.76 1.44
C ASN A 274 17.76 -9.51 0.53
N ASN A 275 18.41 -9.67 -0.61
CA ASN A 275 18.61 -8.57 -1.56
C ASN A 275 17.29 -7.93 -2.01
N THR A 276 16.21 -8.70 -2.13
CA THR A 276 14.89 -8.20 -2.50
C THR A 276 14.36 -7.21 -1.46
N MET A 277 14.52 -7.49 -0.15
CA MET A 277 14.10 -6.57 0.91
C MET A 277 14.96 -5.31 0.93
N LEU A 278 16.28 -5.44 0.73
CA LEU A 278 17.19 -4.29 0.67
C LEU A 278 16.87 -3.38 -0.53
N LEU A 279 16.56 -3.96 -1.68
CA LEU A 279 16.15 -3.21 -2.86
C LEU A 279 14.81 -2.50 -2.65
N LEU A 280 13.83 -3.18 -2.05
CA LEU A 280 12.54 -2.59 -1.69
C LEU A 280 12.71 -1.43 -0.68
N ALA A 281 13.53 -1.61 0.35
CA ALA A 281 13.83 -0.57 1.31
C ALA A 281 14.51 0.65 0.65
N SER A 282 15.38 0.41 -0.32
CA SER A 282 16.01 1.48 -1.10
C SER A 282 14.99 2.23 -1.97
N ARG A 283 14.03 1.52 -2.58
CA ARG A 283 12.93 2.14 -3.33
C ARG A 283 12.07 3.04 -2.43
N VAL A 284 11.76 2.59 -1.21
CA VAL A 284 11.06 3.42 -0.21
C VAL A 284 11.87 4.67 0.16
N ALA A 285 13.20 4.52 0.33
CA ALA A 285 14.07 5.64 0.67
C ALA A 285 14.13 6.69 -0.45
N VAL A 286 14.17 6.26 -1.71
CA VAL A 286 14.11 7.15 -2.88
C VAL A 286 12.78 7.89 -2.93
N ALA A 287 11.65 7.17 -2.82
CA ALA A 287 10.31 7.77 -2.83
C ALA A 287 10.13 8.79 -1.69
N TRP A 288 10.62 8.45 -0.49
CA TRP A 288 10.62 9.37 0.65
C TRP A 288 11.47 10.60 0.40
N ALA A 289 12.70 10.45 -0.10
CA ALA A 289 13.61 11.56 -0.36
C ALA A 289 13.01 12.54 -1.39
N LEU A 290 12.45 12.01 -2.49
CA LEU A 290 11.76 12.81 -3.51
C LEU A 290 10.57 13.58 -2.92
N ALA A 291 9.75 12.94 -2.09
CA ALA A 291 8.59 13.59 -1.47
C ALA A 291 9.00 14.64 -0.44
N ALA A 292 9.99 14.33 0.39
CA ALA A 292 10.45 15.20 1.48
C ALA A 292 11.15 16.47 0.96
N THR A 293 11.86 16.38 -0.17
CA THR A 293 12.53 17.55 -0.79
C THR A 293 11.59 18.39 -1.65
N ALA A 294 10.55 17.78 -2.23
CA ALA A 294 9.53 18.47 -3.00
C ALA A 294 8.46 19.17 -2.14
N SER A 295 8.54 19.05 -0.81
CA SER A 295 7.55 19.65 0.10
C SER A 295 7.67 21.17 0.12
N SER A 296 6.58 21.88 -0.18
CA SER A 296 6.52 23.35 -0.12
C SER A 296 6.55 23.89 1.31
N ASP A 297 5.99 23.15 2.29
CA ASP A 297 5.83 23.64 3.65
C ASP A 297 7.11 23.55 4.50
N SER A 298 7.87 22.49 4.32
CA SER A 298 9.12 22.24 5.04
C SER A 298 9.94 21.22 4.27
N PRO A 299 10.67 21.64 3.23
CA PRO A 299 11.54 20.71 2.51
C PRO A 299 12.60 20.15 3.46
N ALA A 300 12.90 18.86 3.33
CA ALA A 300 13.98 18.25 4.08
C ALA A 300 15.32 18.82 3.61
N ASP A 301 16.17 19.18 4.57
CA ASP A 301 17.54 19.60 4.31
C ASP A 301 18.44 18.43 3.87
N GLY A 302 19.58 18.76 3.26
CA GLY A 302 20.51 17.75 2.75
C GLY A 302 21.05 16.80 3.81
N GLU A 303 21.25 17.28 5.05
CA GLU A 303 21.75 16.47 6.16
C GLU A 303 20.67 15.45 6.62
N THR A 304 19.41 15.87 6.66
CA THR A 304 18.29 14.96 6.96
C THR A 304 18.16 13.87 5.90
N VAL A 305 18.21 14.24 4.60
CA VAL A 305 18.17 13.27 3.50
C VAL A 305 19.37 12.32 3.56
N LYS A 306 20.59 12.85 3.73
CA LYS A 306 21.83 12.08 3.85
C LYS A 306 21.78 11.09 5.03
N THR A 307 21.23 11.51 6.15
CA THR A 307 21.12 10.66 7.34
C THR A 307 20.11 9.54 7.16
N ARG A 308 18.92 9.85 6.66
CA ARG A 308 17.82 8.87 6.57
C ARG A 308 17.93 7.94 5.35
N ALA A 309 18.35 8.46 4.21
CA ALA A 309 18.51 7.68 2.97
C ALA A 309 19.94 7.14 2.77
N GLY A 310 20.93 7.61 3.50
CA GLY A 310 22.34 7.18 3.38
C GLY A 310 22.58 5.67 3.45
N PRO A 311 21.88 4.90 4.31
CA PRO A 311 22.01 3.45 4.27
C PRO A 311 21.57 2.83 2.95
N ALA A 312 20.55 3.40 2.29
CA ALA A 312 20.12 2.97 0.95
C ALA A 312 21.19 3.27 -0.10
N THR A 313 21.75 4.48 -0.09
CA THR A 313 22.87 4.86 -0.99
C THR A 313 24.01 3.86 -0.88
N LYS A 314 24.49 3.58 0.32
CA LYS A 314 25.57 2.61 0.57
C LYS A 314 25.26 1.20 0.06
N TYR A 315 24.03 0.75 0.19
CA TYR A 315 23.63 -0.54 -0.37
C TYR A 315 23.61 -0.52 -1.90
N LEU A 316 22.98 0.49 -2.49
CA LEU A 316 22.84 0.63 -3.93
C LEU A 316 24.19 0.75 -4.64
N GLU A 317 25.18 1.42 -4.04
CA GLU A 317 26.56 1.48 -4.52
C GLU A 317 27.21 0.09 -4.64
N THR A 318 26.79 -0.88 -3.82
CA THR A 318 27.30 -2.26 -3.90
C THR A 318 26.63 -3.10 -4.98
N CYS A 319 25.55 -2.62 -5.59
CA CYS A 319 24.71 -3.36 -6.55
C CYS A 319 25.00 -2.96 -8.00
N GLU A 320 26.25 -2.79 -8.37
CA GLU A 320 26.68 -2.31 -9.70
C GLU A 320 26.25 -3.19 -10.89
N SER A 321 25.84 -4.43 -10.63
CA SER A 321 25.39 -5.38 -11.66
C SER A 321 23.88 -5.47 -11.83
N ASP A 322 23.11 -4.66 -11.11
CA ASP A 322 21.65 -4.61 -11.15
C ASP A 322 21.20 -3.26 -11.73
N ALA A 323 20.58 -3.28 -12.91
CA ALA A 323 20.13 -2.07 -13.60
C ALA A 323 19.12 -1.26 -12.76
N THR A 324 18.20 -1.95 -12.08
CA THR A 324 17.19 -1.31 -11.20
C THR A 324 17.87 -0.62 -10.02
N ALA A 325 18.84 -1.28 -9.39
CA ALA A 325 19.61 -0.68 -8.30
C ALA A 325 20.43 0.53 -8.76
N CYS A 326 21.05 0.46 -9.91
CA CYS A 326 21.78 1.59 -10.51
C CYS A 326 20.84 2.78 -10.78
N LYS A 327 19.63 2.53 -11.30
CA LYS A 327 18.62 3.56 -11.56
C LYS A 327 18.16 4.22 -10.25
N LEU A 328 17.85 3.43 -9.22
CA LEU A 328 17.48 3.94 -7.89
C LEU A 328 18.61 4.75 -7.24
N ASN A 329 19.85 4.31 -7.40
CA ASN A 329 21.02 5.03 -6.90
C ASN A 329 21.15 6.41 -7.57
N ALA A 330 20.98 6.46 -8.87
CA ALA A 330 21.02 7.71 -9.62
C ALA A 330 19.93 8.69 -9.15
N GLN A 331 18.69 8.23 -9.01
CA GLN A 331 17.58 9.05 -8.52
C GLN A 331 17.87 9.63 -7.14
N LEU A 332 18.41 8.83 -6.23
CA LEU A 332 18.76 9.28 -4.89
C LEU A 332 19.91 10.30 -4.90
N LEU A 333 20.93 10.08 -5.75
CA LEU A 333 22.05 11.00 -5.91
C LEU A 333 21.63 12.34 -6.55
N VAL A 334 20.68 12.33 -7.50
CA VAL A 334 20.07 13.58 -8.05
C VAL A 334 19.37 14.35 -6.94
N VAL A 335 18.59 13.69 -6.10
CA VAL A 335 17.94 14.35 -4.95
C VAL A 335 19.00 14.94 -4.02
N LEU A 336 20.03 14.17 -3.66
CA LEU A 336 21.11 14.64 -2.79
C LEU A 336 21.83 15.86 -3.41
N SER A 337 22.15 15.82 -4.69
CA SER A 337 22.82 16.96 -5.37
C SER A 337 22.00 18.25 -5.31
N SER A 338 20.68 18.16 -5.26
CA SER A 338 19.78 19.31 -5.23
C SER A 338 19.61 19.95 -3.84
N VAL A 339 19.96 19.22 -2.76
CA VAL A 339 19.69 19.66 -1.38
C VAL A 339 20.94 19.76 -0.51
N LEU A 340 22.13 19.37 -1.00
CA LEU A 340 23.38 19.52 -0.29
C LEU A 340 23.85 20.97 -0.34
N ASP A 341 24.23 21.51 0.83
CA ASP A 341 24.76 22.87 0.94
C ASP A 341 26.23 22.98 0.47
N ASP A 342 26.97 21.88 0.56
CA ASP A 342 28.35 21.82 0.11
C ASP A 342 28.42 21.59 -1.40
N GLU A 343 28.97 22.58 -2.14
CA GLU A 343 29.04 22.55 -3.60
C GLU A 343 29.87 21.38 -4.13
N ASP A 344 30.97 21.03 -3.46
CA ASP A 344 31.83 19.92 -3.89
C ASP A 344 31.12 18.57 -3.69
N GLU A 345 30.39 18.41 -2.57
CA GLU A 345 29.57 17.21 -2.31
C GLU A 345 28.38 17.15 -3.30
N ALA A 346 27.74 18.28 -3.61
CA ALA A 346 26.62 18.33 -4.56
C ALA A 346 27.08 17.94 -5.97
N ILE A 347 28.22 18.47 -6.43
CA ILE A 347 28.82 18.11 -7.72
C ILE A 347 29.19 16.61 -7.76
N ALA A 348 29.80 16.09 -6.69
CA ALA A 348 30.16 14.68 -6.61
C ALA A 348 28.93 13.77 -6.66
N ALA A 349 27.82 14.18 -5.99
CA ALA A 349 26.56 13.45 -6.07
C ALA A 349 25.96 13.48 -7.49
N TYR A 350 26.00 14.62 -8.15
CA TYR A 350 25.51 14.78 -9.52
C TYR A 350 26.32 13.92 -10.52
N ASP A 351 27.65 13.96 -10.47
CA ASP A 351 28.53 13.12 -11.30
C ASP A 351 28.28 11.64 -11.02
N GLY A 352 28.12 11.28 -9.75
CA GLY A 352 27.77 9.92 -9.35
C GLY A 352 26.41 9.44 -9.90
N ALA A 353 25.45 10.33 -10.04
CA ALA A 353 24.16 10.02 -10.64
C ALA A 353 24.29 9.69 -12.13
N ILE A 354 25.07 10.50 -12.87
CA ILE A 354 25.37 10.23 -14.28
C ILE A 354 26.07 8.88 -14.45
N ASP A 355 27.10 8.61 -13.64
CA ASP A 355 27.82 7.34 -13.67
C ASP A 355 26.89 6.14 -13.38
N ALA A 356 25.95 6.28 -12.45
CA ALA A 356 24.99 5.23 -12.14
C ALA A 356 24.00 4.99 -13.28
N LEU A 357 23.48 6.03 -13.94
CA LEU A 357 22.60 5.90 -15.12
C LEU A 357 23.34 5.31 -16.31
N GLN A 358 24.59 5.69 -16.56
CA GLN A 358 25.39 5.09 -17.62
C GLN A 358 25.64 3.59 -17.38
N ARG A 359 25.81 3.17 -16.12
CA ARG A 359 25.86 1.75 -15.76
C ARG A 359 24.52 1.05 -16.00
N ALA A 360 23.40 1.67 -15.56
CA ALA A 360 22.08 1.13 -15.81
C ALA A 360 21.81 0.94 -17.31
N HIS A 361 22.14 1.94 -18.14
CA HIS A 361 22.02 1.85 -19.60
C HIS A 361 22.87 0.72 -20.21
N LYS A 362 24.10 0.50 -19.73
CA LYS A 362 24.94 -0.62 -20.19
C LYS A 362 24.37 -1.99 -19.84
N LEU A 363 23.65 -2.10 -18.71
CA LEU A 363 23.01 -3.33 -18.25
C LEU A 363 21.68 -3.59 -18.95
N ASP A 364 20.91 -2.53 -19.19
CA ASP A 364 19.64 -2.58 -19.92
C ASP A 364 19.55 -1.41 -20.93
N PRO A 365 20.08 -1.60 -22.15
CA PRO A 365 20.03 -0.56 -23.18
C PRO A 365 18.63 -0.27 -23.73
N ALA A 366 17.63 -1.12 -23.41
CA ALA A 366 16.26 -0.96 -23.89
C ALA A 366 15.41 -0.09 -22.94
N ASP A 367 15.91 0.25 -21.74
CA ASP A 367 15.21 1.11 -20.78
C ASP A 367 15.25 2.57 -21.25
N ASN A 368 14.18 2.99 -21.94
CA ASN A 368 14.02 4.36 -22.44
C ASN A 368 13.99 5.40 -21.32
N ASP A 369 13.53 5.04 -20.12
CA ASP A 369 13.49 5.99 -18.98
C ASP A 369 14.92 6.38 -18.57
N VAL A 370 15.86 5.44 -18.62
CA VAL A 370 17.28 5.72 -18.32
C VAL A 370 17.88 6.66 -19.37
N VAL A 371 17.53 6.45 -20.65
CA VAL A 371 17.97 7.34 -21.75
C VAL A 371 17.43 8.75 -21.53
N CYS A 372 16.14 8.91 -21.28
CA CYS A 372 15.55 10.22 -21.00
C CYS A 372 16.20 10.90 -19.79
N GLN A 373 16.45 10.17 -18.70
CA GLN A 373 17.09 10.72 -17.51
C GLN A 373 18.54 11.18 -17.79
N LEU A 374 19.31 10.47 -18.63
CA LEU A 374 20.65 10.91 -19.04
C LEU A 374 20.59 12.18 -19.88
N GLU A 375 19.63 12.27 -20.82
CA GLU A 375 19.40 13.48 -21.62
C GLU A 375 19.02 14.69 -20.75
N ASP A 376 18.12 14.49 -19.77
CA ASP A 376 17.71 15.53 -18.80
C ASP A 376 18.89 16.04 -17.97
N LEU A 377 19.85 15.17 -17.64
CA LEU A 377 21.07 15.55 -16.94
C LEU A 377 22.16 16.10 -17.90
N GLY A 378 21.88 16.20 -19.20
CA GLY A 378 22.83 16.73 -20.18
C GLY A 378 24.04 15.82 -20.40
N ALA A 379 23.92 14.54 -20.12
CA ALA A 379 24.98 13.56 -20.32
C ALA A 379 24.92 12.97 -21.73
N ASP A 380 26.07 12.79 -22.36
CA ASP A 380 26.16 12.11 -23.65
C ASP A 380 26.05 10.57 -23.43
N LEU A 381 25.34 9.89 -24.35
CA LEU A 381 25.12 8.44 -24.37
C LEU A 381 26.28 7.68 -24.95
#